data_ec26be96c5aecb679509f5e56157696b
#
_entry.id   ec26be96c5aecb679509f5e56157696b
#
_cell.length_a   1.000
_cell.length_b   1.000
_cell.length_c   1.000
_cell.angle_alpha   90.00
_cell.angle_beta   90.00
_cell.angle_gamma   90.00
#
_symmetry.space_group_name_H-M   'P 1'
#
loop_
_entity.id
_entity.type
_entity.pdbx_description
1 polymer ?
#
loop_
_entity_poly.entity_id
_entity_poly.type
_entity_poly.pdbx_seq_one_letter_code
_entity_poly.pdbx_strand_id
1 'polypeptide(L)'
;TLSESVNMRPILMKGHERPLTFLKYNREGDLLFSCAKDHTPTVWFADNGERLGTYKGHNGAVWCCDLSRDCRRLITGSADQSAKLWDVQTGAELFTFKFDSPARAVNFAVGDKLAVITTDPFMELTSAIHVKTISSDPHERAYLF
;
A
#
# COMPACT_ATOMS: atom_id res chain seq x y z
N THR A 1 -18.80 -24.60 -33.26
CA THR A 1 -18.42 -24.08 -31.94
C THR A 1 -18.32 -22.58 -32.01
N LEU A 2 -19.37 -21.95 -31.58
CA LEU A 2 -19.37 -20.51 -31.35
C LEU A 2 -18.29 -20.24 -30.31
N SER A 3 -17.19 -19.61 -30.73
CA SER A 3 -16.30 -18.99 -29.77
C SER A 3 -17.17 -18.00 -28.99
N GLU A 4 -17.38 -18.26 -27.71
CA GLU A 4 -17.93 -17.27 -26.83
C GLU A 4 -16.98 -16.05 -26.92
N SER A 5 -17.46 -15.00 -27.58
CA SER A 5 -16.74 -13.74 -27.60
C SER A 5 -16.69 -13.28 -26.16
N VAL A 6 -15.51 -13.40 -25.56
CA VAL A 6 -15.24 -12.77 -24.25
C VAL A 6 -15.47 -11.28 -24.44
N ASN A 7 -16.60 -10.81 -23.95
CA ASN A 7 -16.95 -9.40 -24.02
C ASN A 7 -16.10 -8.64 -23.00
N MET A 8 -14.87 -8.35 -23.38
CA MET A 8 -13.95 -7.54 -22.57
C MET A 8 -14.37 -6.08 -22.66
N ARG A 9 -15.12 -5.62 -21.67
CA ARG A 9 -15.38 -4.19 -21.50
C ARG A 9 -14.28 -3.62 -20.61
N PRO A 10 -13.43 -2.73 -21.13
CA PRO A 10 -12.45 -2.06 -20.31
C PRO A 10 -13.15 -1.13 -19.30
N ILE A 11 -12.76 -1.24 -18.05
CA ILE A 11 -13.16 -0.30 -17.00
C ILE A 11 -11.99 0.66 -16.80
N LEU A 12 -12.23 1.93 -17.07
CA LEU A 12 -11.22 2.95 -16.94
C LEU A 12 -11.35 3.68 -15.61
N MET A 13 -10.37 3.46 -14.73
CA MET A 13 -10.31 4.10 -13.41
C MET A 13 -9.46 5.38 -13.51
N LYS A 14 -10.10 6.53 -13.43
CA LYS A 14 -9.43 7.84 -13.48
C LYS A 14 -9.43 8.49 -12.11
N GLY A 15 -8.30 9.04 -11.70
CA GLY A 15 -8.21 9.74 -10.41
C GLY A 15 -6.81 10.04 -9.95
N HIS A 16 -5.81 9.28 -10.38
CA HIS A 16 -4.42 9.61 -10.12
C HIS A 16 -3.94 10.71 -11.09
N GLU A 17 -3.25 11.70 -10.55
CA GLU A 17 -2.72 12.85 -11.32
C GLU A 17 -1.29 12.62 -11.83
N ARG A 18 -0.64 11.56 -11.34
CA ARG A 18 0.74 11.21 -11.66
C ARG A 18 0.86 9.73 -12.02
N PRO A 19 1.99 9.29 -12.62
CA PRO A 19 2.17 7.89 -12.99
C PRO A 19 1.93 6.93 -11.84
N LEU A 20 1.23 5.84 -12.15
CA LEU A 20 1.03 4.71 -11.25
C LEU A 20 2.35 3.98 -11.00
N THR A 21 2.54 3.51 -9.79
CA THR A 21 3.73 2.78 -9.37
C THR A 21 3.44 1.34 -8.98
N PHE A 22 2.26 1.06 -8.44
CA PHE A 22 1.91 -0.25 -7.93
C PHE A 22 0.41 -0.48 -7.87
N LEU A 23 0.01 -1.74 -8.03
CA LEU A 23 -1.36 -2.21 -7.92
C LEU A 23 -1.42 -3.45 -7.03
N LYS A 24 -2.46 -3.55 -6.21
CA LYS A 24 -2.70 -4.72 -5.35
C LYS A 24 -4.19 -4.98 -5.22
N TYR A 25 -4.62 -6.20 -5.52
CA TYR A 25 -5.96 -6.65 -5.14
C TYR A 25 -5.99 -7.06 -3.66
N ASN A 26 -7.18 -6.93 -3.05
CA ASN A 26 -7.42 -7.65 -1.81
C ASN A 26 -7.58 -9.16 -2.11
N ARG A 27 -7.68 -9.96 -1.04
CA ARG A 27 -7.72 -11.42 -1.17
C ARG A 27 -8.92 -11.91 -1.99
N GLU A 28 -10.08 -11.29 -1.82
CA GLU A 28 -11.33 -11.63 -2.51
C GLU A 28 -11.37 -11.10 -3.95
N GLY A 29 -10.52 -10.17 -4.31
CA GLY A 29 -10.46 -9.57 -5.64
C GLY A 29 -11.56 -8.55 -5.93
N ASP A 30 -12.33 -8.13 -4.95
CA ASP A 30 -13.39 -7.13 -5.11
C ASP A 30 -12.90 -5.69 -4.91
N LEU A 31 -11.75 -5.49 -4.28
CA LEU A 31 -11.10 -4.21 -4.10
C LEU A 31 -9.74 -4.16 -4.80
N LEU A 32 -9.44 -3.03 -5.40
CA LEU A 32 -8.15 -2.74 -5.99
C LEU A 32 -7.54 -1.53 -5.30
N PHE A 33 -6.28 -1.66 -4.90
CA PHE A 33 -5.50 -0.58 -4.30
C PHE A 33 -4.45 -0.13 -5.31
N SER A 34 -4.32 1.17 -5.51
CA SER A 34 -3.35 1.75 -6.42
C SER A 34 -2.45 2.75 -5.71
N CYS A 35 -1.18 2.72 -6.06
CA CYS A 35 -0.16 3.68 -5.61
C CYS A 35 0.34 4.45 -6.82
N ALA A 36 0.71 5.70 -6.58
CA ALA A 36 1.19 6.58 -7.64
C ALA A 36 2.20 7.60 -7.09
N LYS A 37 2.82 8.33 -8.01
CA LYS A 37 3.72 9.44 -7.67
C LYS A 37 2.98 10.68 -7.14
N ASP A 38 1.65 10.67 -7.12
CA ASP A 38 0.82 11.75 -6.58
C ASP A 38 0.66 11.74 -5.05
N HIS A 39 1.41 10.91 -4.34
CA HIS A 39 1.44 10.78 -2.88
C HIS A 39 0.23 10.10 -2.23
N THR A 40 -0.79 9.75 -3.01
CA THR A 40 -2.09 9.36 -2.44
C THR A 40 -2.51 7.97 -2.91
N PRO A 41 -2.27 6.91 -2.12
CA PRO A 41 -2.86 5.60 -2.40
C PRO A 41 -4.38 5.69 -2.46
N THR A 42 -4.97 4.93 -3.36
CA THR A 42 -6.40 4.98 -3.64
C THR A 42 -6.98 3.56 -3.66
N VAL A 43 -8.20 3.41 -3.18
CA VAL A 43 -8.95 2.15 -3.22
C VAL A 43 -10.17 2.29 -4.12
N TRP A 44 -10.41 1.25 -4.92
CA TRP A 44 -11.45 1.19 -5.94
C TRP A 44 -12.25 -0.10 -5.82
N PHE A 45 -13.54 -0.06 -6.16
CA PHE A 45 -14.26 -1.29 -6.51
C PHE A 45 -13.70 -1.87 -7.82
N ALA A 46 -13.32 -3.15 -7.78
CA ALA A 46 -12.68 -3.79 -8.93
C ALA A 46 -13.65 -4.09 -10.07
N ASP A 47 -14.92 -4.33 -9.76
CA ASP A 47 -15.93 -4.73 -10.74
C ASP A 47 -16.53 -3.56 -11.55
N ASN A 48 -16.61 -2.38 -10.99
CA ASN A 48 -17.16 -1.19 -11.65
C ASN A 48 -16.21 0.00 -11.76
N GLY A 49 -15.03 -0.07 -11.11
CA GLY A 49 -14.03 1.00 -11.14
C GLY A 49 -14.39 2.24 -10.33
N GLU A 50 -15.41 2.17 -9.49
CA GLU A 50 -15.77 3.28 -8.61
C GLU A 50 -14.71 3.51 -7.54
N ARG A 51 -14.28 4.76 -7.37
CA ARG A 51 -13.33 5.14 -6.33
C ARG A 51 -14.02 5.19 -4.98
N LEU A 52 -13.54 4.36 -4.04
CA LEU A 52 -14.06 4.31 -2.67
C LEU A 52 -13.43 5.34 -1.75
N GLY A 53 -12.13 5.57 -1.88
CA GLY A 53 -11.43 6.46 -0.99
C GLY A 53 -9.95 6.59 -1.28
N THR A 54 -9.31 7.44 -0.51
CA THR A 54 -7.89 7.76 -0.61
C THR A 54 -7.25 7.76 0.77
N TYR A 55 -5.92 7.51 0.78
CA TYR A 55 -5.12 7.49 2.00
C TYR A 55 -4.15 8.67 1.96
N LYS A 56 -4.50 9.75 2.66
CA LYS A 56 -3.75 11.02 2.64
C LYS A 56 -2.78 11.11 3.80
N GLY A 57 -1.52 11.40 3.51
CA GLY A 57 -0.49 11.59 4.54
C GLY A 57 0.94 11.49 4.05
N HIS A 58 1.20 10.79 2.94
CA HIS A 58 2.54 10.77 2.35
C HIS A 58 2.89 12.09 1.66
N ASN A 59 4.16 12.48 1.75
CA ASN A 59 4.73 13.68 1.12
C ASN A 59 5.69 13.36 -0.05
N GLY A 60 5.62 12.16 -0.58
CA GLY A 60 6.44 11.71 -1.69
C GLY A 60 5.76 10.61 -2.47
N ALA A 61 6.36 10.22 -3.60
CA ALA A 61 5.86 9.13 -4.41
C ALA A 61 5.64 7.88 -3.56
N VAL A 62 4.49 7.24 -3.68
CA VAL A 62 4.19 5.97 -3.03
C VAL A 62 4.58 4.85 -3.98
N TRP A 63 5.53 4.01 -3.56
CA TRP A 63 6.12 3.00 -4.43
C TRP A 63 5.43 1.65 -4.36
N CYS A 64 4.90 1.31 -3.20
CA CYS A 64 4.38 -0.04 -2.96
C CYS A 64 3.34 -0.01 -1.85
N CYS A 65 2.46 -0.98 -1.87
CA CYS A 65 1.54 -1.23 -0.76
C CYS A 65 1.31 -2.72 -0.59
N ASP A 66 0.83 -3.11 0.57
CA ASP A 66 0.35 -4.45 0.85
C ASP A 66 -0.80 -4.41 1.84
N LEU A 67 -1.60 -5.45 1.84
CA LEU A 67 -2.78 -5.59 2.67
C LEU A 67 -2.60 -6.71 3.69
N SER A 68 -3.11 -6.49 4.89
CA SER A 68 -3.29 -7.58 5.85
C SER A 68 -4.30 -8.60 5.31
N ARG A 69 -4.19 -9.84 5.78
CA ARG A 69 -5.02 -10.94 5.29
C ARG A 69 -6.52 -10.69 5.49
N ASP A 70 -6.88 -10.02 6.57
CA ASP A 70 -8.27 -9.64 6.87
C ASP A 70 -8.73 -8.38 6.15
N CYS A 71 -7.87 -7.77 5.34
CA CYS A 71 -8.11 -6.52 4.60
C CYS A 71 -8.47 -5.32 5.50
N ARG A 72 -8.05 -5.32 6.75
CA ARG A 72 -8.30 -4.21 7.69
C ARG A 72 -7.18 -3.18 7.70
N ARG A 73 -5.98 -3.58 7.34
CA ARG A 73 -4.80 -2.72 7.38
C ARG A 73 -4.10 -2.71 6.03
N LEU A 74 -3.70 -1.51 5.65
CA LEU A 74 -2.86 -1.25 4.49
C LEU A 74 -1.50 -0.74 4.97
N ILE A 75 -0.42 -1.24 4.39
CA ILE A 75 0.91 -0.67 4.59
C ILE A 75 1.42 -0.11 3.28
N THR A 76 2.04 1.06 3.32
CA THR A 76 2.57 1.74 2.14
C THR A 76 4.00 2.17 2.37
N GLY A 77 4.81 2.15 1.31
CA GLY A 77 6.19 2.65 1.32
C GLY A 77 6.36 3.82 0.36
N SER A 78 7.09 4.84 0.79
CA SER A 78 7.18 6.11 0.06
C SER A 78 8.59 6.67 -0.04
N ALA A 79 8.78 7.50 -1.07
CA ALA A 79 9.97 8.34 -1.25
C ALA A 79 10.14 9.39 -0.15
N ASP A 80 9.12 9.64 0.66
CA ASP A 80 9.18 10.56 1.81
C ASP A 80 9.97 9.99 3.01
N GLN A 81 10.65 8.85 2.81
CA GLN A 81 11.44 8.16 3.83
C GLN A 81 10.59 7.53 4.94
N SER A 82 9.37 7.16 4.62
CA SER A 82 8.48 6.52 5.58
C SER A 82 7.71 5.34 4.98
N ALA A 83 7.29 4.44 5.86
CA ALA A 83 6.22 3.49 5.61
C ALA A 83 5.08 3.80 6.57
N LYS A 84 3.87 3.76 6.07
CA LYS A 84 2.67 4.11 6.86
C LYS A 84 1.72 2.94 6.92
N LEU A 85 1.13 2.78 8.09
CA LEU A 85 0.07 1.80 8.34
C LEU A 85 -1.26 2.55 8.41
N TRP A 86 -2.25 2.05 7.68
CA TRP A 86 -3.56 2.69 7.54
C TRP A 86 -4.68 1.74 7.95
N ASP A 87 -5.75 2.30 8.48
CA ASP A 87 -7.03 1.62 8.57
C ASP A 87 -7.69 1.64 7.18
N VAL A 88 -7.95 0.47 6.61
CA VAL A 88 -8.51 0.36 5.26
C VAL A 88 -9.88 0.98 5.16
N GLN A 89 -10.73 0.77 6.15
CA GLN A 89 -12.13 1.19 6.12
C GLN A 89 -12.29 2.70 6.30
N THR A 90 -11.53 3.30 7.21
CA THR A 90 -11.66 4.72 7.56
C THR A 90 -10.69 5.63 6.82
N GLY A 91 -9.60 5.07 6.27
CA GLY A 91 -8.50 5.85 5.68
C GLY A 91 -7.60 6.50 6.72
N ALA A 92 -7.79 6.24 8.00
CA ALA A 92 -6.99 6.83 9.06
C ALA A 92 -5.55 6.28 9.06
N GLU A 93 -4.58 7.18 9.23
CA GLU A 93 -3.19 6.81 9.47
C GLU A 93 -3.05 6.27 10.89
N LEU A 94 -2.65 4.99 11.02
CA LEU A 94 -2.50 4.32 12.31
C LEU A 94 -1.11 4.46 12.88
N PHE A 95 -0.09 4.37 12.03
CA PHE A 95 1.30 4.45 12.45
C PHE A 95 2.21 4.85 11.29
N THR A 96 3.32 5.51 11.62
CA THR A 96 4.39 5.86 10.67
C THR A 96 5.72 5.31 11.13
N PHE A 97 6.34 4.46 10.30
CA PHE A 97 7.73 4.06 10.43
C PHE A 97 8.60 5.06 9.68
N LYS A 98 9.50 5.73 10.36
CA LYS A 98 10.44 6.69 9.77
C LYS A 98 11.79 6.04 9.52
N PHE A 99 12.36 6.32 8.35
CA PHE A 99 13.68 5.84 7.92
C PHE A 99 14.55 7.02 7.50
N ASP A 100 15.84 6.75 7.31
CA ASP A 100 16.80 7.75 6.81
C ASP A 100 16.95 7.71 5.29
N SER A 101 16.18 6.84 4.62
CA SER A 101 16.16 6.69 3.16
C SER A 101 14.77 6.28 2.68
N PRO A 102 14.47 6.45 1.37
CA PRO A 102 13.17 6.09 0.81
C PRO A 102 12.79 4.63 1.06
N ALA A 103 11.54 4.40 1.46
CA ALA A 103 10.96 3.07 1.59
C ALA A 103 10.43 2.61 0.23
N ARG A 104 11.01 1.53 -0.32
CA ARG A 104 10.72 1.09 -1.69
C ARG A 104 9.67 0.00 -1.76
N ALA A 105 9.80 -1.06 -0.97
CA ALA A 105 8.90 -2.20 -0.98
C ALA A 105 8.42 -2.51 0.43
N VAL A 106 7.17 -2.93 0.54
CA VAL A 106 6.54 -3.31 1.80
C VAL A 106 5.78 -4.62 1.61
N ASN A 107 5.75 -5.45 2.63
CA ASN A 107 4.98 -6.69 2.62
C ASN A 107 4.64 -7.11 4.05
N PHE A 108 3.41 -7.57 4.27
CA PHE A 108 3.06 -8.27 5.50
C PHE A 108 3.57 -9.70 5.46
N ALA A 109 4.06 -10.18 6.60
CA ALA A 109 4.32 -11.60 6.80
C ALA A 109 3.02 -12.38 7.00
N VAL A 110 3.09 -13.68 6.83
CA VAL A 110 1.97 -14.57 7.16
C VAL A 110 1.58 -14.38 8.63
N GLY A 111 0.30 -14.17 8.89
CA GLY A 111 -0.23 -13.88 10.21
C GLY A 111 -0.30 -12.41 10.58
N ASP A 112 0.17 -11.52 9.70
CA ASP A 112 0.05 -10.05 9.80
C ASP A 112 0.67 -9.44 11.08
N LYS A 113 1.53 -10.18 11.76
CA LYS A 113 2.23 -9.71 12.97
C LYS A 113 3.55 -9.01 12.66
N LEU A 114 4.10 -9.26 11.49
CA LEU A 114 5.34 -8.66 11.03
C LEU A 114 5.12 -8.01 9.67
N ALA A 115 5.86 -6.96 9.42
CA ALA A 115 6.00 -6.36 8.09
C ALA A 115 7.48 -6.20 7.75
N VAL A 116 7.78 -6.37 6.48
CA VAL A 116 9.11 -6.15 5.91
C VAL A 116 9.06 -4.89 5.06
N ILE A 117 10.01 -4.02 5.26
CA ILE A 117 10.18 -2.78 4.48
C ILE A 117 11.62 -2.74 3.94
N THR A 118 11.77 -2.52 2.64
CA THR A 118 13.08 -2.26 2.06
C THR A 118 13.30 -0.76 1.91
N THR A 119 14.52 -0.32 2.14
CA THR A 119 14.92 1.05 1.91
C THR A 119 16.00 1.12 0.83
N ASP A 120 15.91 2.18 0.02
CA ASP A 120 16.86 2.42 -1.08
C ASP A 120 18.20 2.94 -0.55
N PRO A 121 19.30 2.81 -1.34
CA PRO A 121 20.51 3.57 -1.09
C PRO A 121 20.19 5.06 -1.12
N PHE A 122 20.67 5.80 -0.13
CA PHE A 122 20.48 7.23 -0.08
C PHE A 122 21.69 7.90 0.59
N MET A 123 22.31 8.86 -0.11
CA MET A 123 23.58 9.47 0.31
C MET A 123 24.64 8.38 0.59
N GLU A 124 25.16 8.30 1.80
CA GLU A 124 26.16 7.30 2.21
C GLU A 124 25.55 6.02 2.77
N LEU A 125 24.20 5.95 2.85
CA LEU A 125 23.47 4.77 3.35
C LEU A 125 23.32 3.72 2.28
N THR A 126 23.53 2.46 2.65
CA THR A 126 23.26 1.29 1.81
C THR A 126 21.78 0.90 1.88
N SER A 127 21.31 0.14 0.90
CA SER A 127 20.01 -0.51 0.98
C SER A 127 19.90 -1.39 2.21
N ALA A 128 18.73 -1.41 2.83
CA ALA A 128 18.48 -2.19 4.04
C ALA A 128 17.11 -2.89 3.96
N ILE A 129 16.99 -3.96 4.74
CA ILE A 129 15.73 -4.66 4.99
C ILE A 129 15.37 -4.45 6.46
N HIS A 130 14.19 -3.91 6.70
CA HIS A 130 13.69 -3.66 8.04
C HIS A 130 12.53 -4.61 8.32
N VAL A 131 12.60 -5.32 9.44
CA VAL A 131 11.50 -6.16 9.94
C VAL A 131 10.86 -5.43 11.12
N LYS A 132 9.58 -5.19 11.02
CA LYS A 132 8.82 -4.45 12.03
C LYS A 132 7.70 -5.31 12.59
N THR A 133 7.52 -5.27 13.90
CA THR A 133 6.38 -5.89 14.56
C THR A 133 5.16 -5.00 14.38
N ILE A 134 4.07 -5.60 13.91
CA ILE A 134 2.77 -4.95 13.79
C ILE A 134 1.88 -5.49 14.91
N SER A 135 1.44 -4.60 15.79
CA SER A 135 0.52 -4.96 16.84
C SER A 135 -0.92 -5.09 16.32
N SER A 136 -1.67 -6.04 16.87
CA SER A 136 -3.12 -6.14 16.64
C SER A 136 -3.91 -5.12 17.46
N ASP A 137 -3.30 -4.57 18.52
CA ASP A 137 -3.90 -3.53 19.35
C ASP A 137 -3.43 -2.15 18.83
N PRO A 138 -4.35 -1.24 18.45
CA PRO A 138 -3.97 0.10 18.02
C PRO A 138 -3.26 0.93 19.11
N HIS A 139 -3.32 0.50 20.37
CA HIS A 139 -2.63 1.14 21.50
C HIS A 139 -1.26 0.52 21.80
N GLU A 140 -0.92 -0.62 21.22
CA GLU A 140 0.39 -1.23 21.34
C GLU A 140 1.37 -0.59 20.34
N ARG A 141 2.53 -0.18 20.86
CA ARG A 141 3.58 0.38 20.01
C ARG A 141 4.23 -0.74 19.19
N ALA A 142 4.40 -0.48 17.89
CA ALA A 142 5.24 -1.33 17.07
C ALA A 142 6.69 -1.23 17.55
N TYR A 143 7.30 -2.38 17.86
CA TYR A 143 8.70 -2.45 18.30
C TYR A 143 9.62 -2.62 17.09
N LEU A 144 10.75 -1.93 17.16
CA LEU A 144 11.89 -2.09 16.26
C LEU A 144 12.64 -3.38 16.63
N PHE A 145 12.90 -4.22 15.64
CA PHE A 145 13.92 -5.26 15.75
C PHE A 145 15.25 -4.71 15.30
#